data_31d7e6d9a3875ff4c4c1fd1257977266
#
_entry.id   31d7e6d9a3875ff4c4c1fd1257977266
#
_cell.length_a   1.000
_cell.length_b   1.000
_cell.length_c   1.000
_cell.angle_alpha   90.00
_cell.angle_beta   90.00
_cell.angle_gamma   90.00
#
_symmetry.space_group_name_H-M   'P 1'
#
loop_
_entity.id
_entity.type
_entity.pdbx_description
1 polymer ?
#
loop_
_entity_poly.entity_id
_entity_poly.type
_entity_poly.pdbx_seq_one_letter_code
_entity_poly.pdbx_strand_id
1 'polypeptide(L)'
;RIFGSRGSLTWHQENPNQLWFAPLDAPPQLFTRCGPGLCEAAAKATRLPSGHPEAFFEAFANIYAGAGEAIRARNENRALAPLEGDFPRLIDGARGVRFIEKAVESAHSKEKWTAYY
;
A
#
# COMPACT_ATOMS: atom_id res chain seq x y z
N ARG A 1 7.25 7.11 -7.76
CA ARG A 1 7.72 8.35 -7.10
C ARG A 1 6.53 9.26 -6.81
N ILE A 2 6.53 9.86 -5.64
CA ILE A 2 5.53 10.85 -5.22
C ILE A 2 6.30 12.09 -4.75
N PHE A 3 5.88 13.25 -5.25
CA PHE A 3 6.48 14.53 -4.90
C PHE A 3 5.44 15.40 -4.18
N GLY A 4 5.82 15.93 -3.03
CA GLY A 4 5.02 16.85 -2.25
C GLY A 4 5.78 18.13 -1.91
N SER A 5 5.10 19.12 -1.34
CA SER A 5 5.69 20.40 -0.96
C SER A 5 6.71 20.31 0.20
N ARG A 6 6.75 19.20 0.94
CA ARG A 6 7.63 18.99 2.08
C ARG A 6 8.67 17.89 1.88
N GLY A 7 8.65 17.21 0.74
CA GLY A 7 9.57 16.11 0.43
C GLY A 7 9.02 15.16 -0.62
N SER A 8 9.75 14.10 -0.88
CA SER A 8 9.38 13.09 -1.87
C SER A 8 9.58 11.67 -1.34
N LEU A 9 8.83 10.73 -1.93
CA LEU A 9 8.97 9.30 -1.73
C LEU A 9 9.39 8.64 -3.03
N THR A 10 10.30 7.68 -2.95
CA THR A 10 10.69 6.84 -4.09
C THR A 10 10.74 5.38 -3.66
N TRP A 11 9.99 4.55 -4.39
CA TRP A 11 9.96 3.11 -4.23
C TRP A 11 10.17 2.45 -5.58
N HIS A 12 10.87 1.32 -5.60
CA HIS A 12 11.13 0.52 -6.79
C HIS A 12 10.69 -0.91 -6.55
N GLN A 13 9.92 -1.47 -7.48
CA GLN A 13 9.42 -2.83 -7.38
C GLN A 13 10.53 -3.87 -7.34
N GLU A 14 11.66 -3.63 -8.01
CA GLU A 14 12.84 -4.49 -8.02
C GLU A 14 13.59 -4.51 -6.67
N ASN A 15 13.30 -3.51 -5.82
CA ASN A 15 13.81 -3.39 -4.44
C ASN A 15 12.65 -3.14 -3.46
N PRO A 16 11.68 -4.06 -3.35
CA PRO A 16 10.40 -3.81 -2.68
C PRO A 16 10.54 -3.55 -1.16
N ASN A 17 11.64 -3.98 -0.56
CA ASN A 17 11.89 -3.84 0.87
C ASN A 17 12.50 -2.48 1.27
N GLN A 18 12.61 -1.55 0.34
CA GLN A 18 13.25 -0.25 0.52
C GLN A 18 12.35 0.89 0.07
N LEU A 19 12.23 1.93 0.91
CA LEU A 19 11.55 3.18 0.60
C LEU A 19 12.48 4.35 0.89
N TRP A 20 12.76 5.14 -0.13
CA TRP A 20 13.49 6.39 0.03
C TRP A 20 12.53 7.54 0.35
N PHE A 21 12.81 8.22 1.43
CA PHE A 21 12.18 9.47 1.80
C PHE A 21 13.20 10.60 1.73
N ALA A 22 12.95 11.60 0.92
CA ALA A 22 13.77 12.80 0.80
C ALA A 22 12.96 14.00 1.30
N PRO A 23 13.13 14.41 2.58
CA PRO A 23 12.57 15.65 3.09
C PRO A 23 13.22 16.86 2.38
N LEU A 24 12.51 17.99 2.32
CA LEU A 24 13.00 19.18 1.63
C LEU A 24 14.22 19.78 2.32
N ASP A 25 14.26 19.72 3.64
CA ASP A 25 15.19 20.43 4.52
C ASP A 25 16.16 19.49 5.27
N ALA A 26 16.25 18.23 4.89
CA ALA A 26 17.14 17.26 5.51
C ALA A 26 17.67 16.23 4.51
N PRO A 27 18.76 15.51 4.83
CA PRO A 27 19.29 14.45 3.98
C PRO A 27 18.27 13.36 3.70
N PRO A 28 18.31 12.72 2.52
CA PRO A 28 17.50 11.55 2.21
C PRO A 28 17.70 10.41 3.21
N GLN A 29 16.61 9.74 3.54
CA GLN A 29 16.57 8.62 4.47
C GLN A 29 16.10 7.36 3.73
N LEU A 30 16.72 6.24 4.05
CA LEU A 30 16.27 4.93 3.58
C LEU A 30 15.51 4.22 4.68
N PHE A 31 14.23 3.99 4.46
CA PHE A 31 13.41 3.11 5.29
C PHE A 31 13.49 1.70 4.74
N THR A 32 13.75 0.74 5.61
CA THR A 32 13.75 -0.67 5.26
C THR A 32 12.61 -1.39 5.96
N ARG A 33 12.12 -2.43 5.34
CA ARG A 33 11.12 -3.31 5.94
C ARG A 33 11.63 -3.83 7.29
N CYS A 34 10.75 -3.84 8.29
CA CYS A 34 11.09 -4.19 9.69
C CYS A 34 12.18 -3.32 10.33
N GLY A 35 12.50 -2.18 9.72
CA GLY A 35 13.42 -1.20 10.29
C GLY A 35 12.78 -0.33 11.35
N PRO A 36 13.55 0.53 12.03
CA PRO A 36 13.02 1.48 13.00
C PRO A 36 12.15 2.55 12.32
N GLY A 37 11.21 3.11 13.08
CA GLY A 37 10.38 4.24 12.63
C GLY A 37 9.20 3.87 11.73
N LEU A 38 8.89 2.59 11.58
CA LEU A 38 7.70 2.14 10.85
C LEU A 38 6.42 2.37 11.66
N CYS A 39 5.34 2.75 10.98
CA CYS A 39 4.02 2.81 11.58
C CYS A 39 3.47 1.40 11.86
N GLU A 40 2.44 1.31 12.71
CA GLU A 40 1.83 0.04 13.10
C GLU A 40 1.34 -0.77 11.90
N ALA A 41 0.73 -0.14 10.91
CA ALA A 41 0.26 -0.82 9.70
C ALA A 41 1.41 -1.47 8.92
N ALA A 42 2.54 -0.79 8.77
CA ALA A 42 3.72 -1.33 8.10
C ALA A 42 4.37 -2.46 8.92
N ALA A 43 4.40 -2.33 10.25
CA ALA A 43 4.89 -3.38 11.14
C ALA A 43 4.00 -4.63 11.07
N LYS A 44 2.68 -4.47 11.09
CA LYS A 44 1.71 -5.59 10.93
C LYS A 44 1.87 -6.33 9.60
N ALA A 45 2.16 -5.61 8.52
CA ALA A 45 2.38 -6.19 7.20
C ALA A 45 3.71 -6.95 7.08
N THR A 46 4.61 -6.85 8.06
CA THR A 46 5.93 -7.47 8.06
C THR A 46 5.90 -8.82 8.76
N ARG A 47 6.50 -9.85 8.16
CA ARG A 47 6.54 -11.24 8.67
C ARG A 47 7.93 -11.70 9.05
N LEU A 48 8.94 -11.32 8.27
CA LEU A 48 10.33 -11.72 8.48
C LEU A 48 11.12 -10.64 9.21
N PRO A 49 12.16 -11.00 9.95
CA PRO A 49 13.05 -10.05 10.61
C PRO A 49 13.73 -9.09 9.62
N SER A 50 14.23 -7.97 10.12
CA SER A 50 15.01 -7.02 9.33
C SER A 50 16.19 -7.72 8.64
N GLY A 51 16.47 -7.31 7.40
CA GLY A 51 17.53 -7.90 6.58
C GLY A 51 17.13 -9.16 5.80
N HIS A 52 15.95 -9.75 6.08
CA HIS A 52 15.38 -10.85 5.29
C HIS A 52 14.37 -10.28 4.30
N PRO A 53 14.54 -10.50 2.99
CA PRO A 53 13.62 -9.93 2.00
C PRO A 53 12.25 -10.60 2.05
N GLU A 54 11.21 -9.81 1.90
CA GLU A 54 9.85 -10.26 1.65
C GLU A 54 9.40 -9.77 0.28
N ALA A 55 8.52 -10.52 -0.38
CA ALA A 55 7.99 -10.13 -1.67
C ALA A 55 6.57 -10.72 -1.89
N PHE A 56 6.37 -11.37 -3.01
CA PHE A 56 5.09 -11.83 -3.51
C PHE A 56 4.32 -12.75 -2.55
N PHE A 57 4.98 -13.75 -1.99
CA PHE A 57 4.30 -14.72 -1.12
C PHE A 57 3.81 -14.11 0.17
N GLU A 58 4.64 -13.28 0.81
CA GLU A 58 4.30 -12.61 2.06
C GLU A 58 3.19 -11.58 1.82
N ALA A 59 3.22 -10.86 0.69
CA ALA A 59 2.19 -9.90 0.31
C ALA A 59 0.83 -10.59 0.16
N PHE A 60 0.77 -11.70 -0.57
CA PHE A 60 -0.46 -12.50 -0.69
C PHE A 60 -0.89 -13.12 0.64
N ALA A 61 0.04 -13.62 1.44
CA ALA A 61 -0.26 -14.15 2.76
C ALA A 61 -0.90 -13.07 3.67
N ASN A 62 -0.53 -11.82 3.56
CA ASN A 62 -1.13 -10.71 4.30
C ASN A 62 -2.59 -10.49 3.88
N ILE A 63 -2.91 -10.56 2.58
CA ILE A 63 -4.29 -10.46 2.09
C ILE A 63 -5.17 -11.58 2.67
N TYR A 64 -4.71 -12.83 2.60
CA TYR A 64 -5.45 -13.97 3.14
C TYR A 64 -5.59 -13.91 4.67
N ALA A 65 -4.55 -13.46 5.37
CA ALA A 65 -4.61 -13.26 6.82
C ALA A 65 -5.66 -12.22 7.19
N GLY A 66 -5.70 -11.07 6.52
CA GLY A 66 -6.69 -10.03 6.74
C GLY A 66 -8.12 -10.52 6.46
N ALA A 67 -8.33 -11.25 5.36
CA ALA A 67 -9.63 -11.86 5.07
C ALA A 67 -10.04 -12.88 6.14
N GLY A 68 -9.09 -13.70 6.63
CA GLY A 68 -9.33 -14.66 7.71
C GLY A 68 -9.69 -13.98 9.04
N GLU A 69 -9.04 -12.85 9.36
CA GLU A 69 -9.41 -12.04 10.54
C GLU A 69 -10.84 -11.50 10.43
N ALA A 70 -11.22 -11.00 9.25
CA ALA A 70 -12.58 -10.50 9.02
C ALA A 70 -13.63 -11.62 9.14
N ILE A 71 -13.35 -12.83 8.64
CA ILE A 71 -14.25 -13.98 8.77
C ILE A 71 -14.37 -14.39 10.25
N ARG A 72 -13.27 -14.46 10.99
CA ARG A 72 -13.30 -14.77 12.44
C ARG A 72 -14.12 -13.76 13.22
N ALA A 73 -13.86 -12.46 12.99
CA ALA A 73 -14.63 -11.40 13.67
C ALA A 73 -16.13 -11.53 13.43
N ARG A 74 -16.53 -11.85 12.18
CA ARG A 74 -17.93 -12.11 11.84
C ARG A 74 -18.52 -13.32 12.57
N ASN A 75 -17.78 -14.43 12.60
CA ASN A 75 -18.23 -15.65 13.29
C ASN A 75 -18.35 -15.47 14.81
N GLU A 76 -17.47 -14.66 15.38
CA GLU A 76 -17.46 -14.29 16.80
C GLU A 76 -18.44 -13.15 17.13
N ASN A 77 -19.14 -12.63 16.12
CA ASN A 77 -20.09 -11.53 16.25
C ASN A 77 -19.50 -10.26 16.89
N ARG A 78 -18.24 -9.97 16.60
CA ARG A 78 -17.50 -8.79 17.08
C ARG A 78 -17.14 -7.83 15.95
N ALA A 79 -16.90 -6.58 16.31
CA ALA A 79 -16.34 -5.60 15.37
C ALA A 79 -14.88 -5.96 15.01
N LEU A 80 -14.46 -5.52 13.82
CA LEU A 80 -13.04 -5.56 13.43
C LEU A 80 -12.23 -4.59 14.31
N ALA A 81 -11.10 -5.06 14.81
CA ALA A 81 -10.13 -4.19 15.46
C ALA A 81 -9.42 -3.29 14.42
N PRO A 82 -8.75 -2.21 14.85
CA PRO A 82 -7.92 -1.40 13.97
C PRO A 82 -6.95 -2.29 13.18
N LEU A 83 -6.82 -2.04 11.89
CA LEU A 83 -6.01 -2.79 10.93
C LEU A 83 -6.47 -4.25 10.66
N GLU A 84 -7.43 -4.81 11.38
CA GLU A 84 -8.13 -6.01 10.93
C GLU A 84 -8.97 -5.65 9.68
N GLY A 85 -9.00 -6.52 8.69
CA GLY A 85 -9.73 -6.23 7.45
C GLY A 85 -9.03 -5.21 6.54
N ASP A 86 -7.76 -4.91 6.78
CA ASP A 86 -6.90 -4.15 5.87
C ASP A 86 -6.43 -5.05 4.71
N PHE A 87 -7.37 -5.34 3.83
CA PHE A 87 -7.16 -6.09 2.59
C PHE A 87 -8.05 -5.52 1.48
N PRO A 88 -7.65 -5.68 0.19
CA PRO A 88 -8.44 -5.19 -0.94
C PRO A 88 -9.85 -5.77 -0.97
N ARG A 89 -10.86 -4.91 -1.07
CA ARG A 89 -12.28 -5.27 -1.14
C ARG A 89 -12.80 -5.10 -2.56
N LEU A 90 -14.04 -5.54 -2.79
CA LEU A 90 -14.72 -5.38 -4.07
C LEU A 90 -14.70 -3.91 -4.58
N ILE A 91 -14.92 -2.96 -3.68
CA ILE A 91 -14.89 -1.55 -4.04
C ILE A 91 -13.52 -1.07 -4.53
N ASP A 92 -12.44 -1.61 -3.97
CA ASP A 92 -11.09 -1.28 -4.39
C ASP A 92 -10.78 -1.84 -5.78
N GLY A 93 -11.26 -3.06 -6.06
CA GLY A 93 -11.23 -3.65 -7.39
C GLY A 93 -12.03 -2.82 -8.41
N ALA A 94 -13.25 -2.40 -8.07
CA ALA A 94 -14.09 -1.57 -8.92
C ALA A 94 -13.41 -0.21 -9.22
N ARG A 95 -12.79 0.41 -8.22
CA ARG A 95 -12.01 1.65 -8.40
C ARG A 95 -10.80 1.43 -9.32
N GLY A 96 -10.11 0.31 -9.19
CA GLY A 96 -8.99 -0.04 -10.07
C GLY A 96 -9.42 -0.16 -11.53
N VAL A 97 -10.52 -0.86 -11.82
CA VAL A 97 -11.10 -0.97 -13.16
C VAL A 97 -11.50 0.42 -13.68
N ARG A 98 -12.20 1.20 -12.84
CA ARG A 98 -12.58 2.57 -13.20
C ARG A 98 -11.37 3.46 -13.55
N PHE A 99 -10.27 3.31 -12.82
CA PHE A 99 -9.05 4.04 -13.12
C PHE A 99 -8.51 3.70 -14.52
N ILE A 100 -8.49 2.41 -14.88
CA ILE A 100 -8.04 1.97 -16.21
C ILE A 100 -8.93 2.54 -17.31
N GLU A 101 -10.26 2.46 -17.14
CA GLU A 101 -11.22 3.04 -18.10
C GLU A 101 -10.98 4.53 -18.30
N LYS A 102 -10.79 5.27 -17.21
CA LYS A 102 -10.53 6.71 -17.26
C LYS A 102 -9.15 7.07 -17.85
N ALA A 103 -8.16 6.25 -17.64
CA ALA A 103 -6.85 6.42 -18.27
C ALA A 103 -6.95 6.25 -19.79
N VAL A 104 -7.70 5.26 -20.27
CA VAL A 104 -7.96 5.06 -21.71
C VAL A 104 -8.76 6.22 -22.28
N GLU A 105 -9.83 6.67 -21.62
CA GLU A 105 -10.62 7.84 -22.00
C GLU A 105 -9.72 9.08 -22.13
N SER A 106 -8.88 9.33 -21.13
CA SER A 106 -7.94 10.44 -21.11
C SER A 106 -6.95 10.37 -22.28
N ALA A 107 -6.45 9.19 -22.61
CA ALA A 107 -5.50 9.00 -23.71
C ALA A 107 -6.12 9.35 -25.08
N HIS A 108 -7.43 9.19 -25.24
CA HIS A 108 -8.15 9.55 -26.45
C HIS A 108 -8.73 10.98 -26.43
N SER A 109 -8.74 11.63 -25.28
CA SER A 109 -9.23 13.00 -25.10
C SER A 109 -8.18 14.03 -25.48
N LYS A 110 -8.64 15.19 -25.92
CA LYS A 110 -7.81 16.41 -26.06
C LYS A 110 -7.82 17.27 -24.79
N GLU A 111 -8.66 16.91 -23.83
CA GLU A 111 -8.76 17.61 -22.55
C GLU A 111 -7.56 17.30 -21.66
N LYS A 112 -7.07 18.30 -20.93
CA LYS A 112 -5.93 18.15 -20.03
C LYS A 112 -6.25 17.26 -18.81
N TRP A 113 -7.49 17.28 -18.38
CA TRP A 113 -7.96 16.58 -17.20
C TRP A 113 -9.22 15.79 -17.52
N THR A 114 -9.26 14.55 -17.11
CA THR A 114 -10.42 13.66 -17.22
C THR A 114 -11.00 13.45 -15.83
N ALA A 115 -12.28 13.74 -15.66
CA ALA A 115 -12.97 13.51 -14.37
C ALA A 115 -12.97 12.01 -14.03
N TYR A 116 -12.60 11.69 -12.81
CA TYR A 116 -12.58 10.29 -12.35
C TYR A 116 -13.96 9.77 -11.96
N TYR A 117 -14.83 10.64 -11.41
CA TYR A 117 -16.20 10.34 -10.98
C TYR A 117 -17.23 10.89 -11.95
#